data_186ac4b99fe954299bf08f90666542b7
#
_entry.id   186ac4b99fe954299bf08f90666542b7
#
_cell.length_a   1.000
_cell.length_b   1.000
_cell.length_c   1.000
_cell.angle_alpha   90.00
_cell.angle_beta   90.00
_cell.angle_gamma   90.00
#
_symmetry.space_group_name_H-M   'P 1'
#
loop_
_entity.id
_entity.type
_entity.pdbx_description
1 polymer ?
#
loop_
_entity_poly.entity_id
_entity_poly.type
_entity_poly.pdbx_seq_one_letter_code
_entity_poly.pdbx_strand_id
1 'polypeptide(L)'
;MLNIYFFWDSKHFGWIMLTTGLMGFFIDLKKILEAQKKSSFLPQFFIGVIIVAFGIAGGGILLLNSSKAYQNAIESIKTDEVIKSEMGTIRGIGLFPSGAGFLDFAYKVNREPSTFVITVRGSKIIKDLEITLYKSLPVE
;
A
#
# COMPACT_ATOMS: atom_id res chain seq x y z
N MET A 1 -25.99 -9.52 3.95
CA MET A 1 -24.72 -9.11 4.55
C MET A 1 -24.50 -7.63 4.25
N LEU A 2 -24.57 -6.78 5.25
CA LEU A 2 -24.26 -5.35 5.12
C LEU A 2 -22.75 -5.21 4.94
N ASN A 3 -22.29 -5.03 3.72
CA ASN A 3 -20.92 -4.63 3.44
C ASN A 3 -20.77 -3.15 3.81
N ILE A 4 -20.61 -2.88 5.10
CA ILE A 4 -20.31 -1.53 5.59
C ILE A 4 -18.81 -1.33 5.34
N TYR A 5 -18.46 -0.88 4.13
CA TYR A 5 -17.16 -0.29 3.88
C TYR A 5 -17.17 1.12 4.45
N PHE A 6 -16.78 1.26 5.70
CA PHE A 6 -16.63 2.57 6.35
C PHE A 6 -15.63 3.46 5.61
N PHE A 7 -14.58 2.80 5.05
CA PHE A 7 -13.64 3.37 4.09
C PHE A 7 -13.36 2.31 3.03
N TRP A 8 -13.36 2.69 1.77
CA TRP A 8 -13.03 1.80 0.66
C TRP A 8 -11.57 1.26 0.72
N ASP A 9 -10.67 1.93 1.49
CA ASP A 9 -9.30 1.53 1.83
C ASP A 9 -9.17 1.01 3.28
N SER A 10 -10.21 0.42 3.82
CA SER A 10 -10.30 0.04 5.24
C SER A 10 -9.19 -0.89 5.73
N LYS A 11 -8.68 -1.78 4.87
CA LYS A 11 -7.56 -2.69 5.20
C LYS A 11 -6.30 -1.90 5.56
N HIS A 12 -5.97 -0.90 4.75
CA HIS A 12 -4.77 -0.08 4.94
C HIS A 12 -4.91 0.88 6.12
N PHE A 13 -6.11 1.44 6.29
CA PHE A 13 -6.41 2.28 7.45
C PHE A 13 -6.28 1.51 8.77
N GLY A 14 -6.76 0.26 8.82
CA GLY A 14 -6.59 -0.62 9.96
C GLY A 14 -5.11 -0.88 10.31
N TRP A 15 -4.28 -1.14 9.31
CA TRP A 15 -2.84 -1.31 9.48
C TRP A 15 -2.14 -0.03 9.97
N ILE A 16 -2.51 1.14 9.45
CA ILE A 16 -1.96 2.43 9.90
C ILE A 16 -2.34 2.67 11.37
N MET A 17 -3.59 2.45 11.75
CA MET A 17 -4.03 2.61 13.14
C MET A 17 -3.31 1.65 14.08
N LEU A 18 -3.18 0.38 13.70
CA LEU A 18 -2.51 -0.64 14.51
C LEU A 18 -1.03 -0.30 14.71
N THR A 19 -0.34 0.07 13.66
CA THR A 19 1.09 0.42 13.73
C THR A 19 1.32 1.72 14.49
N THR A 20 0.43 2.71 14.35
CA THR A 20 0.47 3.96 15.13
C THR A 20 0.23 3.68 16.62
N GLY A 21 -0.72 2.82 16.95
CA GLY A 21 -0.97 2.39 18.32
C GLY A 21 0.21 1.64 18.94
N LEU A 22 0.82 0.71 18.17
CA LEU A 22 2.04 0.01 18.58
C LEU A 22 3.22 0.98 18.81
N MET A 23 3.39 1.95 17.94
CA MET A 23 4.43 2.97 18.10
C MET A 23 4.22 3.78 19.39
N GLY A 24 2.99 4.22 19.66
CA GLY A 24 2.63 4.90 20.90
C GLY A 24 2.95 4.05 22.14
N PHE A 25 2.56 2.77 22.11
CA PHE A 25 2.85 1.83 23.18
C PHE A 25 4.37 1.70 23.44
N PHE A 26 5.20 1.55 22.40
CA PHE A 26 6.65 1.45 22.59
C PHE A 26 7.27 2.74 23.09
N ILE A 27 6.75 3.90 22.69
CA ILE A 27 7.21 5.21 23.20
C ILE A 27 6.93 5.31 24.72
N ASP A 28 5.74 4.93 25.15
CA ASP A 28 5.38 4.97 26.58
C ASP A 28 6.14 3.93 27.40
N LEU A 29 6.29 2.71 26.85
CA LEU A 29 7.11 1.67 27.48
C LEU A 29 8.57 2.13 27.68
N LYS A 30 9.14 2.80 26.67
CA LYS A 30 10.48 3.40 26.75
C LYS A 30 10.57 4.38 27.92
N LYS A 31 9.62 5.31 28.04
CA LYS A 31 9.60 6.31 29.13
C LYS A 31 9.51 5.66 30.51
N ILE A 32 8.67 4.62 30.66
CA ILE A 32 8.51 3.87 31.91
C ILE A 32 9.81 3.16 32.29
N LEU A 33 10.49 2.50 31.34
CA LEU A 33 11.74 1.80 31.61
C LEU A 33 12.87 2.77 31.98
N GLU A 34 12.96 3.91 31.29
CA GLU A 34 13.92 4.97 31.60
C GLU A 34 13.70 5.56 33.01
N ALA A 35 12.44 5.79 33.39
CA ALA A 35 12.10 6.25 34.74
C ALA A 35 12.49 5.21 35.81
N GLN A 36 12.43 3.92 35.51
CA GLN A 36 12.87 2.83 36.38
C GLN A 36 14.39 2.55 36.30
N LYS A 37 15.15 3.34 35.56
CA LYS A 37 16.59 3.13 35.29
C LYS A 37 16.90 1.73 34.68
N LYS A 38 15.94 1.17 33.94
CA LYS A 38 16.10 -0.08 33.20
C LYS A 38 16.47 0.18 31.74
N SER A 39 17.02 -0.83 31.08
CA SER A 39 17.38 -0.72 29.67
C SER A 39 16.13 -0.48 28.80
N SER A 40 16.16 0.56 27.99
CA SER A 40 15.13 0.90 26.99
C SER A 40 15.48 0.46 25.58
N PHE A 41 16.50 -0.40 25.41
CA PHE A 41 16.97 -0.85 24.11
C PHE A 41 15.87 -1.52 23.28
N LEU A 42 15.08 -2.41 23.89
CA LEU A 42 14.05 -3.16 23.19
C LEU A 42 12.97 -2.25 22.57
N PRO A 43 12.30 -1.33 23.33
CA PRO A 43 11.35 -0.42 22.72
C PRO A 43 11.97 0.49 21.66
N GLN A 44 13.21 0.96 21.85
CA GLN A 44 13.91 1.78 20.84
C GLN A 44 14.13 1.02 19.54
N PHE A 45 14.53 -0.26 19.62
CA PHE A 45 14.69 -1.12 18.46
C PHE A 45 13.37 -1.27 17.67
N PHE A 46 12.25 -1.56 18.36
CA PHE A 46 10.94 -1.69 17.69
C PHE A 46 10.46 -0.38 17.06
N ILE A 47 10.67 0.77 17.72
CA ILE A 47 10.38 2.08 17.13
C ILE A 47 11.18 2.27 15.84
N GLY A 48 12.47 1.94 15.86
CA GLY A 48 13.34 2.01 14.68
C GLY A 48 12.83 1.12 13.54
N VAL A 49 12.46 -0.12 13.83
CA VAL A 49 11.90 -1.05 12.83
C VAL A 49 10.61 -0.51 12.21
N ILE A 50 9.70 0.05 13.02
CA ILE A 50 8.45 0.63 12.54
C ILE A 50 8.75 1.81 11.59
N ILE A 51 9.64 2.72 11.97
CA ILE A 51 10.01 3.87 11.14
C ILE A 51 10.60 3.43 9.79
N VAL A 52 11.51 2.44 9.81
CA VAL A 52 12.11 1.90 8.59
C VAL A 52 11.05 1.25 7.71
N ALA A 53 10.14 0.46 8.27
CA ALA A 53 9.06 -0.18 7.53
C ALA A 53 8.15 0.85 6.85
N PHE A 54 7.77 1.93 7.55
CA PHE A 54 7.02 3.04 6.96
C PHE A 54 7.79 3.77 5.86
N GLY A 55 9.10 3.97 6.05
CA GLY A 55 9.98 4.59 5.05
C GLY A 55 10.03 3.76 3.76
N ILE A 56 10.18 2.44 3.88
CA ILE A 56 10.18 1.51 2.73
C ILE A 56 8.81 1.53 2.04
N ALA A 57 7.72 1.37 2.79
CA ALA A 57 6.38 1.36 2.22
C ALA A 57 6.04 2.69 1.52
N GLY A 58 6.29 3.82 2.19
CA GLY A 58 6.05 5.16 1.65
C GLY A 58 6.91 5.46 0.43
N GLY A 59 8.20 5.12 0.48
CA GLY A 59 9.11 5.26 -0.65
C GLY A 59 8.68 4.44 -1.85
N GLY A 60 8.24 3.19 -1.63
CA GLY A 60 7.70 2.33 -2.68
C GLY A 60 6.47 2.92 -3.36
N ILE A 61 5.55 3.50 -2.59
CA ILE A 61 4.35 4.16 -3.13
C ILE A 61 4.72 5.37 -3.98
N LEU A 62 5.66 6.20 -3.53
CA LEU A 62 6.11 7.36 -4.28
C LEU A 62 6.76 6.96 -5.60
N LEU A 63 7.64 5.94 -5.59
CA LEU A 63 8.27 5.40 -6.79
C LEU A 63 7.25 4.80 -7.76
N LEU A 64 6.26 4.07 -7.25
CA LEU A 64 5.20 3.50 -8.07
C LEU A 64 4.39 4.60 -8.76
N ASN A 65 3.93 5.61 -8.00
CA ASN A 65 3.13 6.71 -8.52
C ASN A 65 3.88 7.56 -9.55
N SER A 66 5.21 7.61 -9.49
CA SER A 66 6.04 8.29 -10.49
C SER A 66 6.29 7.45 -11.74
N SER A 67 5.94 6.16 -11.73
CA SER A 67 6.15 5.25 -12.85
C SER A 67 5.11 5.48 -13.95
N LYS A 68 5.59 5.71 -15.19
CA LYS A 68 4.72 5.81 -16.38
C LYS A 68 3.89 4.54 -16.60
N ALA A 69 4.47 3.36 -16.36
CA ALA A 69 3.76 2.09 -16.51
C ALA A 69 2.57 1.99 -15.57
N TYR A 70 2.74 2.40 -14.32
CA TYR A 70 1.64 2.44 -13.35
C TYR A 70 0.56 3.47 -13.75
N GLN A 71 0.96 4.66 -14.15
CA GLN A 71 0.02 5.69 -14.60
C GLN A 71 -0.80 5.22 -15.80
N ASN A 72 -0.16 4.57 -16.79
CA ASN A 72 -0.84 4.00 -17.95
C ASN A 72 -1.82 2.88 -17.55
N ALA A 73 -1.45 2.02 -16.60
CA ALA A 73 -2.35 0.99 -16.07
C ALA A 73 -3.58 1.60 -15.39
N ILE A 74 -3.39 2.64 -14.60
CA ILE A 74 -4.49 3.39 -13.97
C ILE A 74 -5.41 4.04 -15.01
N GLU A 75 -4.85 4.61 -16.06
CA GLU A 75 -5.62 5.20 -17.15
C GLU A 75 -6.40 4.13 -17.93
N SER A 76 -5.77 2.99 -18.20
CA SER A 76 -6.45 1.83 -18.82
C SER A 76 -7.64 1.37 -18.00
N ILE A 77 -7.52 1.23 -16.67
CA ILE A 77 -8.63 0.88 -15.79
C ILE A 77 -9.78 1.88 -15.89
N LYS A 78 -9.47 3.17 -15.98
CA LYS A 78 -10.49 4.23 -16.09
C LYS A 78 -11.20 4.26 -17.44
N THR A 79 -10.55 3.79 -18.50
CA THR A 79 -11.08 3.82 -19.87
C THR A 79 -11.72 2.51 -20.29
N ASP A 80 -11.34 1.39 -19.69
CA ASP A 80 -11.81 0.04 -20.03
C ASP A 80 -13.34 -0.09 -19.91
N GLU A 81 -13.99 -0.46 -21.02
CA GLU A 81 -15.44 -0.58 -21.09
C GLU A 81 -15.97 -1.77 -20.30
N VAL A 82 -15.20 -2.87 -20.20
CA VAL A 82 -15.61 -4.06 -19.45
C VAL A 82 -15.63 -3.70 -17.95
N ILE A 83 -14.59 -3.06 -17.46
CA ILE A 83 -14.51 -2.58 -16.07
C ILE A 83 -15.64 -1.58 -15.79
N LYS A 84 -15.89 -0.65 -16.71
CA LYS A 84 -17.00 0.31 -16.57
C LYS A 84 -18.37 -0.33 -16.57
N SER A 85 -18.59 -1.34 -17.39
CA SER A 85 -19.87 -2.05 -17.44
C SER A 85 -20.20 -2.77 -16.12
N GLU A 86 -19.17 -3.36 -15.51
CA GLU A 86 -19.28 -4.09 -14.24
C GLU A 86 -19.35 -3.13 -13.03
N MET A 87 -18.43 -2.17 -12.96
CA MET A 87 -18.23 -1.31 -11.80
C MET A 87 -18.98 0.01 -11.88
N GLY A 88 -19.45 0.40 -13.05
CA GLY A 88 -19.96 1.73 -13.34
C GLY A 88 -18.84 2.76 -13.50
N THR A 89 -19.16 4.03 -13.29
CA THR A 89 -18.16 5.10 -13.37
C THR A 89 -17.13 4.94 -12.25
N ILE A 90 -15.85 4.93 -12.60
CA ILE A 90 -14.75 4.83 -11.63
C ILE A 90 -14.66 6.15 -10.85
N ARG A 91 -14.88 6.07 -9.54
CA ARG A 91 -14.89 7.23 -8.62
C ARG A 91 -13.57 7.39 -7.87
N GLY A 92 -12.80 6.32 -7.72
CA GLY A 92 -11.55 6.36 -7.00
C GLY A 92 -10.75 5.09 -7.15
N ILE A 93 -9.46 5.20 -6.95
CA ILE A 93 -8.48 4.11 -6.99
C ILE A 93 -7.70 4.15 -5.70
N GLY A 94 -7.48 2.98 -5.09
CA GLY A 94 -6.76 2.84 -3.82
C GLY A 94 -5.35 3.39 -3.89
N LEU A 95 -4.94 4.10 -2.85
CA LEU A 95 -3.61 4.68 -2.76
C LEU A 95 -2.53 3.64 -2.48
N PHE A 96 -2.93 2.51 -1.90
CA PHE A 96 -2.02 1.47 -1.42
C PHE A 96 -2.25 0.17 -2.17
N PRO A 97 -1.48 -0.11 -3.22
CA PRO A 97 -1.49 -1.42 -3.84
C PRO A 97 -1.01 -2.48 -2.82
N SER A 98 -1.59 -3.67 -2.89
CA SER A 98 -1.24 -4.80 -2.05
C SER A 98 -0.63 -5.94 -2.88
N GLY A 99 0.20 -6.77 -2.22
CA GLY A 99 0.89 -7.89 -2.87
C GLY A 99 2.40 -7.68 -2.98
N ALA A 100 3.14 -8.80 -3.10
CA ALA A 100 4.61 -8.78 -3.15
C ALA A 100 5.15 -8.06 -4.39
N GLY A 101 4.46 -8.20 -5.53
CA GLY A 101 4.86 -7.57 -6.80
C GLY A 101 4.91 -6.05 -6.77
N PHE A 102 4.22 -5.41 -5.83
CA PHE A 102 4.32 -3.96 -5.63
C PHE A 102 5.74 -3.50 -5.27
N LEU A 103 6.36 -4.17 -4.30
CA LEU A 103 7.73 -3.83 -3.89
C LEU A 103 8.74 -4.18 -4.98
N ASP A 104 8.59 -5.32 -5.63
CA ASP A 104 9.45 -5.75 -6.74
C ASP A 104 9.43 -4.72 -7.87
N PHE A 105 8.26 -4.24 -8.23
CA PHE A 105 8.11 -3.21 -9.25
C PHE A 105 8.67 -1.86 -8.79
N ALA A 106 8.34 -1.41 -7.60
CA ALA A 106 8.75 -0.11 -7.07
C ALA A 106 10.27 0.01 -6.96
N TYR A 107 10.93 -1.06 -6.49
CA TYR A 107 12.40 -1.06 -6.30
C TYR A 107 13.18 -1.73 -7.44
N LYS A 108 12.51 -2.13 -8.54
CA LYS A 108 13.15 -2.76 -9.71
C LYS A 108 13.95 -4.02 -9.36
N VAL A 109 13.51 -4.76 -8.35
CA VAL A 109 14.24 -5.93 -7.84
C VAL A 109 14.24 -7.08 -8.84
N ASN A 110 13.13 -7.31 -9.55
CA ASN A 110 12.98 -8.40 -10.51
C ASN A 110 12.73 -7.93 -11.94
N ARG A 111 13.15 -8.78 -12.90
CA ARG A 111 12.90 -8.59 -14.35
C ARG A 111 11.59 -9.22 -14.81
N GLU A 112 10.94 -10.01 -13.96
CA GLU A 112 9.68 -10.68 -14.24
C GLU A 112 8.49 -9.72 -14.14
N PRO A 113 7.34 -10.05 -14.76
CA PRO A 113 6.14 -9.23 -14.62
C PRO A 113 5.75 -9.13 -13.14
N SER A 114 5.52 -7.91 -12.68
CA SER A 114 5.14 -7.63 -11.29
C SER A 114 3.63 -7.58 -11.18
N THR A 115 3.05 -8.46 -10.38
CA THR A 115 1.60 -8.52 -10.15
C THR A 115 1.28 -7.98 -8.77
N PHE A 116 0.34 -7.06 -8.69
CA PHE A 116 -0.17 -6.50 -7.44
C PHE A 116 -1.67 -6.22 -7.55
N VAL A 117 -2.31 -6.07 -6.42
CA VAL A 117 -3.75 -5.85 -6.31
C VAL A 117 -4.01 -4.41 -5.92
N ILE A 118 -4.95 -3.77 -6.60
CA ILE A 118 -5.40 -2.42 -6.29
C ILE A 118 -6.91 -2.40 -6.09
N THR A 119 -7.35 -1.70 -5.06
CA THR A 119 -8.78 -1.54 -4.80
C THR A 119 -9.34 -0.41 -5.66
N VAL A 120 -10.36 -0.69 -6.45
CA VAL A 120 -11.03 0.29 -7.32
C VAL A 120 -12.46 0.51 -6.84
N ARG A 121 -12.84 1.77 -6.71
CA ARG A 121 -14.19 2.20 -6.35
C ARG A 121 -14.95 2.63 -7.59
N GLY A 122 -15.91 1.82 -7.99
CA GLY A 122 -16.91 2.18 -8.98
C GLY A 122 -18.15 2.83 -8.36
N SER A 123 -19.06 3.30 -9.20
CA SER A 123 -20.37 3.82 -8.75
C SER A 123 -21.31 2.72 -8.27
N LYS A 124 -21.12 1.50 -8.74
CA LYS A 124 -21.96 0.33 -8.41
C LYS A 124 -21.35 -0.54 -7.32
N ILE A 125 -20.05 -0.83 -7.43
CA ILE A 125 -19.33 -1.75 -6.53
C ILE A 125 -17.90 -1.26 -6.24
N ILE A 126 -17.33 -1.80 -5.16
CA ILE A 126 -15.89 -1.71 -4.86
C ILE A 126 -15.29 -3.09 -5.10
N LYS A 127 -14.21 -3.17 -5.86
CA LYS A 127 -13.56 -4.44 -6.24
C LYS A 127 -12.05 -4.29 -6.21
N ASP A 128 -11.39 -5.37 -5.80
CA ASP A 128 -9.95 -5.50 -5.91
C ASP A 128 -9.63 -6.01 -7.33
N LEU A 129 -8.81 -5.26 -8.07
CA LEU A 129 -8.33 -5.63 -9.40
C LEU A 129 -6.86 -6.03 -9.31
N GLU A 130 -6.55 -7.15 -9.96
CA GLU A 130 -5.18 -7.60 -10.12
C GLU A 130 -4.56 -6.95 -11.35
N ILE A 131 -3.42 -6.31 -11.17
CA ILE A 131 -2.69 -5.62 -12.22
C ILE A 131 -1.35 -6.32 -12.40
N THR A 132 -1.07 -6.72 -13.64
CA THR A 132 0.24 -7.26 -14.02
C THR A 132 0.96 -6.24 -14.90
N LEU A 133 2.10 -5.72 -14.41
CA LEU A 133 2.94 -4.81 -15.16
C LEU A 133 4.12 -5.57 -15.77
N TYR A 134 4.24 -5.46 -17.08
CA TYR A 134 5.37 -5.98 -17.83
C TYR A 134 6.42 -4.88 -18.00
N LYS A 135 7.66 -5.20 -17.69
CA LYS A 135 8.77 -4.32 -17.98
C LYS A 135 9.06 -4.40 -19.48
N SER A 136 8.79 -3.36 -20.23
CA SER A 136 9.25 -3.29 -21.61
C SER A 136 10.78 -3.30 -21.60
N LEU A 137 11.38 -4.30 -22.23
CA LEU A 137 12.81 -4.25 -22.56
C LEU A 137 13.00 -3.05 -23.51
N PRO A 138 14.04 -2.23 -23.31
CA PRO A 138 14.40 -1.25 -24.33
C PRO A 138 14.62 -2.01 -25.64
N VAL A 139 13.90 -1.63 -26.67
CA VAL A 139 14.17 -2.08 -28.05
C VAL A 139 15.50 -1.45 -28.40
N GLU A 140 16.56 -2.28 -28.53
CA GLU A 140 17.85 -1.86 -29.07
C GLU A 140 17.73 -1.46 -30.54
#